data_f22967ddb9bfe46b1080eadb35406954
#
_entry.id   f22967ddb9bfe46b1080eadb35406954
#
_cell.length_a   1.000
_cell.length_b   1.000
_cell.length_c   1.000
_cell.angle_alpha   90.00
_cell.angle_beta   90.00
_cell.angle_gamma   90.00
#
_symmetry.space_group_name_H-M   'P 1'
#
loop_
_entity.id
_entity.type
_entity.pdbx_description
1 polymer ?
#
loop_
_entity_poly.entity_id
_entity_poly.type
_entity_poly.pdbx_seq_one_letter_code
_entity_poly.pdbx_strand_id
1 'polypeptide(L)'
;MPKYLQKRRRQWYAILEIPKTLRQQFGRPRFVQSLETESLSVAERKVLPVIVVWRRQIDLAKGVDVGTDDEVLATVMRVRQDIQKSKAQGRELAELQMAQEEFAMMEALGPNNDYSGSDMLFNAVSVAHGKTHLLREHIEQFLASRDVAPKTTDMQRRDLGLFAKKFLYAHDATRLKVIDWVNVTLGAEQNLSLGTRSRMISAARVYWDYLEKNKGLTLPSPLHKVLPPKPKKKTKIMIEAQRKAFRVTDYHKLLASCA
;
A
#
# COMPACT_ATOMS: atom_id res chain seq x y z
N MET A 1 27.29 6.93 -26.30
CA MET A 1 25.93 7.50 -26.26
C MET A 1 25.30 7.13 -24.95
N PRO A 2 24.63 8.07 -24.28
CA PRO A 2 23.96 7.77 -23.02
C PRO A 2 22.89 6.70 -23.22
N LYS A 3 22.81 5.77 -22.30
CA LYS A 3 21.89 4.63 -22.31
C LYS A 3 20.44 5.13 -22.27
N TYR A 4 19.57 4.63 -23.12
CA TYR A 4 18.13 4.98 -23.24
C TYR A 4 17.81 6.36 -23.82
N LEU A 5 18.78 7.13 -24.33
CA LEU A 5 18.57 8.44 -24.91
C LEU A 5 18.89 8.45 -26.42
N GLN A 6 18.05 9.08 -27.20
CA GLN A 6 18.30 9.35 -28.61
C GLN A 6 17.97 10.80 -28.93
N LYS A 7 18.92 11.51 -29.53
CA LYS A 7 18.68 12.87 -30.04
C LYS A 7 18.02 12.77 -31.42
N ARG A 8 16.89 13.44 -31.59
CA ARG A 8 16.22 13.60 -32.87
C ARG A 8 16.01 15.08 -33.16
N ARG A 9 16.60 15.59 -34.20
CA ARG A 9 16.67 17.03 -34.48
C ARG A 9 17.26 17.77 -33.28
N ARG A 10 16.47 18.63 -32.63
CA ARG A 10 16.92 19.39 -31.44
C ARG A 10 16.56 18.79 -30.11
N GLN A 11 15.61 17.83 -30.09
CA GLN A 11 15.07 17.27 -28.84
C GLN A 11 15.61 15.90 -28.50
N TRP A 12 15.69 15.60 -27.19
CA TRP A 12 16.03 14.29 -26.66
C TRP A 12 14.78 13.44 -26.48
N TYR A 13 14.92 12.16 -26.78
CA TYR A 13 13.89 11.13 -26.65
C TYR A 13 14.38 10.01 -25.75
N ALA A 14 13.49 9.53 -24.85
CA ALA A 14 13.65 8.26 -24.17
C ALA A 14 13.34 7.12 -25.13
N ILE A 15 14.11 6.04 -25.09
CA ILE A 15 13.90 4.83 -25.91
C ILE A 15 14.18 3.59 -25.08
N LEU A 16 13.25 2.62 -25.14
CA LEU A 16 13.45 1.29 -24.56
C LEU A 16 12.92 0.23 -25.54
N GLU A 17 13.77 -0.73 -25.88
CA GLU A 17 13.41 -1.87 -26.72
C GLU A 17 12.49 -2.82 -25.95
N ILE A 18 11.41 -3.27 -26.62
CA ILE A 18 10.49 -4.27 -26.09
C ILE A 18 10.99 -5.66 -26.47
N PRO A 19 11.06 -6.63 -25.52
CA PRO A 19 11.41 -8.00 -25.81
C PRO A 19 10.59 -8.57 -26.96
N LYS A 20 11.21 -9.35 -27.84
CA LYS A 20 10.55 -9.89 -29.06
C LYS A 20 9.24 -10.62 -28.76
N THR A 21 9.21 -11.37 -27.65
CA THR A 21 8.03 -12.13 -27.18
C THR A 21 6.83 -11.27 -26.84
N LEU A 22 7.02 -9.99 -26.47
CA LEU A 22 5.97 -9.09 -26.03
C LEU A 22 5.57 -8.04 -27.10
N ARG A 23 6.30 -7.98 -28.22
CA ARG A 23 6.04 -6.98 -29.28
C ARG A 23 4.64 -7.08 -29.85
N GLN A 24 4.10 -8.29 -29.95
CA GLN A 24 2.74 -8.51 -30.45
C GLN A 24 1.70 -7.95 -29.48
N GLN A 25 1.91 -8.11 -28.16
CA GLN A 25 1.03 -7.59 -27.14
C GLN A 25 1.05 -6.05 -27.07
N PHE A 26 2.22 -5.43 -27.23
CA PHE A 26 2.37 -3.98 -27.21
C PHE A 26 2.13 -3.30 -28.56
N GLY A 27 1.99 -4.04 -29.65
CA GLY A 27 1.79 -3.51 -31.01
C GLY A 27 2.96 -2.68 -31.55
N ARG A 28 4.14 -2.72 -30.90
CA ARG A 28 5.31 -1.90 -31.24
C ARG A 28 6.62 -2.56 -30.79
N PRO A 29 7.74 -2.32 -31.53
CA PRO A 29 9.02 -2.93 -31.20
C PRO A 29 9.76 -2.23 -30.03
N ARG A 30 9.42 -0.96 -29.74
CA ARG A 30 10.07 -0.14 -28.72
C ARG A 30 9.14 0.95 -28.20
N PHE A 31 9.39 1.36 -26.96
CA PHE A 31 8.82 2.57 -26.40
C PHE A 31 9.66 3.77 -26.82
N VAL A 32 9.01 4.88 -27.14
CA VAL A 32 9.66 6.16 -27.53
C VAL A 32 8.82 7.30 -26.98
N GLN A 33 9.45 8.22 -26.25
CA GLN A 33 8.79 9.41 -25.70
C GLN A 33 9.71 10.63 -25.82
N SER A 34 9.17 11.79 -26.20
CA SER A 34 9.91 13.04 -26.14
C SER A 34 10.12 13.46 -24.67
N LEU A 35 11.33 13.92 -24.38
CA LEU A 35 11.67 14.48 -23.06
C LEU A 35 11.52 16.01 -23.03
N GLU A 36 11.09 16.60 -24.17
CA GLU A 36 10.84 18.03 -24.31
C GLU A 36 11.99 18.90 -23.83
N THR A 37 13.22 18.50 -24.18
CA THR A 37 14.42 19.21 -23.82
C THR A 37 15.49 19.05 -24.90
N GLU A 38 16.29 20.11 -25.10
CA GLU A 38 17.48 20.10 -25.96
C GLU A 38 18.76 19.83 -25.16
N SER A 39 18.71 20.01 -23.84
CA SER A 39 19.84 19.81 -22.93
C SER A 39 20.03 18.33 -22.59
N LEU A 40 21.24 17.80 -22.78
CA LEU A 40 21.60 16.43 -22.43
C LEU A 40 21.48 16.20 -20.93
N SER A 41 21.96 17.11 -20.10
CA SER A 41 21.94 16.96 -18.65
C SER A 41 20.51 16.91 -18.07
N VAL A 42 19.58 17.66 -18.68
CA VAL A 42 18.16 17.60 -18.33
C VAL A 42 17.54 16.30 -18.84
N ALA A 43 17.92 15.84 -20.05
CA ALA A 43 17.41 14.59 -20.62
C ALA A 43 17.86 13.37 -19.79
N GLU A 44 19.12 13.35 -19.32
CA GLU A 44 19.63 12.27 -18.45
C GLU A 44 18.87 12.16 -17.14
N ARG A 45 18.40 13.27 -16.59
CA ARG A 45 17.52 13.27 -15.40
C ARG A 45 16.11 12.80 -15.72
N LYS A 46 15.52 13.30 -16.81
CA LYS A 46 14.15 12.97 -17.23
C LYS A 46 13.97 11.53 -17.74
N VAL A 47 15.04 10.89 -18.24
CA VAL A 47 14.91 9.55 -18.86
C VAL A 47 14.68 8.45 -17.85
N LEU A 48 15.27 8.53 -16.65
CA LEU A 48 15.21 7.45 -15.67
C LEU A 48 13.78 7.10 -15.20
N PRO A 49 12.94 8.06 -14.82
CA PRO A 49 11.53 7.78 -14.48
C PRO A 49 10.78 7.09 -15.62
N VAL A 50 10.95 7.57 -16.85
CA VAL A 50 10.28 7.01 -18.03
C VAL A 50 10.69 5.55 -18.26
N ILE A 51 11.97 5.23 -18.12
CA ILE A 51 12.48 3.86 -18.30
C ILE A 51 11.95 2.93 -17.21
N VAL A 52 11.82 3.39 -15.97
CA VAL A 52 11.26 2.61 -14.87
C VAL A 52 9.81 2.19 -15.18
N VAL A 53 8.99 3.13 -15.64
CA VAL A 53 7.60 2.86 -16.04
C VAL A 53 7.53 1.81 -17.14
N TRP A 54 8.32 1.96 -18.20
CA TRP A 54 8.30 1.02 -19.32
C TRP A 54 8.82 -0.36 -18.95
N ARG A 55 9.83 -0.46 -18.08
CA ARG A 55 10.29 -1.76 -17.56
C ARG A 55 9.20 -2.47 -16.78
N ARG A 56 8.50 -1.75 -15.92
CA ARG A 56 7.38 -2.32 -15.18
C ARG A 56 6.27 -2.83 -16.11
N GLN A 57 5.89 -2.06 -17.14
CA GLN A 57 4.94 -2.54 -18.14
C GLN A 57 5.40 -3.84 -18.82
N ILE A 58 6.69 -3.95 -19.14
CA ILE A 58 7.29 -5.16 -19.69
C ILE A 58 7.23 -6.32 -18.68
N ASP A 59 7.50 -6.07 -17.40
CA ASP A 59 7.53 -7.10 -16.36
C ASP A 59 6.12 -7.58 -16.02
N LEU A 60 5.14 -6.69 -15.95
CA LEU A 60 3.72 -7.05 -15.86
C LEU A 60 3.27 -7.91 -17.04
N ALA A 61 3.66 -7.54 -18.26
CA ALA A 61 3.33 -8.30 -19.46
C ALA A 61 4.02 -9.67 -19.52
N LYS A 62 5.14 -9.87 -18.80
CA LYS A 62 5.78 -11.18 -18.59
C LYS A 62 5.11 -12.02 -17.51
N GLY A 63 4.11 -11.49 -16.81
CA GLY A 63 3.49 -12.13 -15.65
C GLY A 63 4.41 -12.15 -14.41
N VAL A 64 5.45 -11.31 -14.39
CA VAL A 64 6.26 -11.09 -13.18
C VAL A 64 5.40 -10.29 -12.21
N ASP A 65 5.14 -10.86 -11.05
CA ASP A 65 4.43 -10.18 -9.97
C ASP A 65 5.29 -8.99 -9.51
N VAL A 66 4.92 -7.78 -9.93
CA VAL A 66 5.72 -6.57 -9.73
C VAL A 66 5.37 -6.00 -8.37
N GLY A 67 6.18 -6.33 -7.41
CA GLY A 67 6.14 -5.75 -6.08
C GLY A 67 5.48 -6.64 -5.04
N THR A 68 6.16 -7.72 -4.69
CA THR A 68 5.91 -8.31 -3.37
C THR A 68 6.22 -7.25 -2.31
N ASP A 69 5.49 -7.28 -1.19
CA ASP A 69 5.75 -6.39 -0.03
C ASP A 69 7.25 -6.35 0.33
N ASP A 70 7.97 -7.43 0.09
CA ASP A 70 9.40 -7.58 0.38
C ASP A 70 10.28 -6.78 -0.61
N GLU A 71 9.91 -6.65 -1.89
CA GLU A 71 10.64 -5.82 -2.87
C GLU A 71 10.45 -4.32 -2.61
N VAL A 72 9.25 -3.92 -2.20
CA VAL A 72 8.97 -2.54 -1.78
C VAL A 72 9.82 -2.21 -0.55
N LEU A 73 9.85 -3.09 0.45
CA LEU A 73 10.67 -2.92 1.64
C LEU A 73 12.16 -2.86 1.30
N ALA A 74 12.64 -3.74 0.43
CA ALA A 74 14.04 -3.74 -0.03
C ALA A 74 14.39 -2.43 -0.76
N THR A 75 13.47 -1.89 -1.57
CA THR A 75 13.67 -0.60 -2.26
C THR A 75 13.75 0.55 -1.26
N VAL A 76 12.85 0.60 -0.27
CA VAL A 76 12.89 1.60 0.81
C VAL A 76 14.19 1.52 1.59
N MET A 77 14.66 0.32 1.96
CA MET A 77 15.91 0.14 2.68
C MET A 77 17.12 0.63 1.88
N ARG A 78 17.16 0.34 0.58
CA ARG A 78 18.22 0.83 -0.32
C ARG A 78 18.22 2.34 -0.42
N VAL A 79 17.07 2.98 -0.63
CA VAL A 79 16.95 4.45 -0.68
C VAL A 79 17.41 5.08 0.63
N ARG A 80 17.04 4.51 1.79
CA ARG A 80 17.51 4.98 3.09
C ARG A 80 19.04 4.89 3.24
N GLN A 81 19.64 3.79 2.78
CA GLN A 81 21.12 3.64 2.81
C GLN A 81 21.81 4.68 1.92
N ASP A 82 21.26 4.94 0.74
CA ASP A 82 21.82 5.92 -0.18
C ASP A 82 21.72 7.34 0.40
N ILE A 83 20.61 7.70 1.02
CA ILE A 83 20.45 8.97 1.75
C ILE A 83 21.48 9.07 2.89
N GLN A 84 21.68 8.00 3.68
CA GLN A 84 22.65 8.01 4.78
C GLN A 84 24.09 8.15 4.26
N LYS A 85 24.44 7.49 3.17
CA LYS A 85 25.76 7.62 2.53
C LYS A 85 25.99 9.03 2.00
N SER A 86 24.99 9.63 1.37
CA SER A 86 25.05 11.01 0.87
C SER A 86 25.24 12.02 2.02
N LYS A 87 24.53 11.82 3.12
CA LYS A 87 24.71 12.61 4.36
C LYS A 87 26.11 12.50 4.92
N ALA A 88 26.64 11.29 5.01
CA ALA A 88 28.00 11.05 5.50
C ALA A 88 29.08 11.66 4.60
N GLN A 89 28.81 11.86 3.31
CA GLN A 89 29.70 12.45 2.33
C GLN A 89 29.56 13.99 2.18
N GLY A 90 28.70 14.63 2.98
CA GLY A 90 28.46 16.07 2.94
C GLY A 90 27.75 16.57 1.67
N ARG A 91 27.14 15.67 0.88
CA ARG A 91 26.40 15.98 -0.36
C ARG A 91 24.92 16.29 -0.12
N GLU A 92 24.54 16.47 1.12
CA GLU A 92 23.15 16.47 1.60
C GLU A 92 22.24 17.51 0.93
N LEU A 93 22.78 18.71 0.62
CA LEU A 93 21.94 19.79 0.09
C LEU A 93 21.60 19.64 -1.39
N ALA A 94 22.55 19.24 -2.21
CA ALA A 94 22.35 19.15 -3.67
C ALA A 94 21.48 17.94 -4.05
N GLU A 95 21.66 16.80 -3.40
CA GLU A 95 20.88 15.57 -3.68
C GLU A 95 19.48 15.65 -3.09
N LEU A 96 19.31 16.30 -1.93
CA LEU A 96 17.98 16.59 -1.36
C LEU A 96 17.20 17.60 -2.21
N GLN A 97 17.84 18.63 -2.73
CA GLN A 97 17.22 19.56 -3.67
C GLN A 97 16.85 18.88 -4.98
N MET A 98 17.73 18.04 -5.53
CA MET A 98 17.44 17.26 -6.74
C MET A 98 16.28 16.29 -6.53
N ALA A 99 16.22 15.59 -5.39
CA ALA A 99 15.11 14.71 -5.06
C ALA A 99 13.81 15.49 -4.84
N GLN A 100 13.86 16.69 -4.27
CA GLN A 100 12.70 17.57 -4.11
C GLN A 100 12.22 18.15 -5.45
N GLU A 101 13.13 18.52 -6.34
CA GLU A 101 12.80 18.99 -7.70
C GLU A 101 12.21 17.87 -8.56
N GLU A 102 12.74 16.66 -8.44
CA GLU A 102 12.23 15.46 -9.12
C GLU A 102 10.83 15.09 -8.58
N PHE A 103 10.62 15.24 -7.29
CA PHE A 103 9.34 15.08 -6.60
C PHE A 103 8.30 16.12 -7.04
N ALA A 104 8.67 17.40 -7.06
CA ALA A 104 7.81 18.48 -7.51
C ALA A 104 7.43 18.36 -8.99
N MET A 105 8.35 17.84 -9.83
CA MET A 105 8.09 17.60 -11.24
C MET A 105 7.14 16.41 -11.46
N MET A 106 7.20 15.35 -10.64
CA MET A 106 6.25 14.25 -10.67
C MET A 106 4.85 14.68 -10.21
N GLU A 107 4.78 15.53 -9.20
CA GLU A 107 3.52 16.10 -8.70
C GLU A 107 2.85 17.05 -9.73
N ALA A 108 3.65 17.83 -10.45
CA ALA A 108 3.19 18.74 -11.51
C ALA A 108 2.68 18.02 -12.78
N LEU A 109 3.05 16.75 -13.00
CA LEU A 109 2.60 15.94 -14.15
C LEU A 109 1.17 15.40 -13.98
N GLY A 110 0.58 15.52 -12.78
CA GLY A 110 -0.83 15.28 -12.50
C GLY A 110 -1.28 13.81 -12.53
N PRO A 111 -2.50 13.52 -12.02
CA PRO A 111 -2.99 12.16 -11.76
C PRO A 111 -3.42 11.37 -13.01
N ASN A 112 -3.42 11.96 -14.20
CA ASN A 112 -3.91 11.33 -15.44
C ASN A 112 -2.85 10.59 -16.24
N ASN A 113 -1.59 10.60 -15.83
CA ASN A 113 -0.56 9.76 -16.40
C ASN A 113 -0.44 8.48 -15.56
N ASP A 114 -0.70 7.34 -16.18
CA ASP A 114 -0.59 6.00 -15.59
C ASP A 114 0.88 5.65 -15.29
N TYR A 115 1.44 6.29 -14.24
CA TYR A 115 2.82 6.16 -13.78
C TYR A 115 2.94 5.17 -12.60
N SER A 116 2.30 4.01 -12.71
CA SER A 116 2.33 3.02 -11.61
C SER A 116 3.74 2.62 -11.13
N GLY A 117 4.77 2.80 -11.95
CA GLY A 117 6.17 2.55 -11.57
C GLY A 117 6.86 3.75 -10.90
N SER A 118 6.46 4.98 -11.24
CA SER A 118 6.92 6.18 -10.54
C SER A 118 6.33 6.25 -9.13
N ASP A 119 5.11 5.75 -8.92
CA ASP A 119 4.47 5.72 -7.62
C ASP A 119 5.26 4.89 -6.60
N MET A 120 5.84 3.75 -7.02
CA MET A 120 6.64 2.93 -6.11
C MET A 120 7.92 3.64 -5.68
N LEU A 121 8.66 4.26 -6.60
CA LEU A 121 9.87 5.00 -6.28
C LEU A 121 9.54 6.27 -5.47
N PHE A 122 8.51 7.01 -5.87
CA PHE A 122 7.99 8.16 -5.15
C PHE A 122 7.60 7.80 -3.71
N ASN A 123 6.87 6.72 -3.54
CA ASN A 123 6.46 6.24 -2.23
C ASN A 123 7.66 5.76 -1.40
N ALA A 124 8.64 5.07 -2.03
CA ALA A 124 9.86 4.65 -1.36
C ALA A 124 10.70 5.84 -0.88
N VAL A 125 10.83 6.87 -1.70
CA VAL A 125 11.49 8.14 -1.33
C VAL A 125 10.72 8.86 -0.22
N SER A 126 9.39 8.92 -0.31
CA SER A 126 8.53 9.52 0.72
C SER A 126 8.65 8.80 2.07
N VAL A 127 8.73 7.47 2.07
CA VAL A 127 8.98 6.66 3.28
C VAL A 127 10.39 6.91 3.81
N ALA A 128 11.41 6.96 2.93
CA ALA A 128 12.79 7.19 3.33
C ALA A 128 13.00 8.56 3.98
N HIS A 129 12.26 9.58 3.53
CA HIS A 129 12.23 10.92 4.12
C HIS A 129 11.26 11.09 5.30
N GLY A 130 10.55 10.03 5.70
CA GLY A 130 9.62 10.08 6.84
C GLY A 130 8.30 10.83 6.56
N LYS A 131 7.98 11.15 5.30
CA LYS A 131 6.70 11.79 4.93
C LYS A 131 5.52 10.84 5.02
N THR A 132 5.76 9.55 4.84
CA THR A 132 4.79 8.46 5.02
C THR A 132 5.48 7.22 5.58
N HIS A 133 4.70 6.19 5.93
CA HIS A 133 5.23 4.95 6.49
C HIS A 133 4.67 3.74 5.74
N LEU A 134 5.49 2.69 5.59
CA LEU A 134 5.03 1.36 5.26
C LEU A 134 4.31 0.77 6.47
N LEU A 135 3.02 0.47 6.32
CA LEU A 135 2.23 -0.03 7.46
C LEU A 135 2.71 -1.38 7.99
N ARG A 136 3.38 -2.18 7.17
CA ARG A 136 3.93 -3.48 7.61
C ARG A 136 5.23 -3.34 8.42
N GLU A 137 6.03 -2.31 8.16
CA GLU A 137 7.41 -2.18 8.66
C GLU A 137 7.52 -2.21 10.20
N HIS A 138 6.54 -1.61 10.89
CA HIS A 138 6.62 -1.40 12.33
C HIS A 138 5.70 -2.31 13.15
N ILE A 139 5.00 -3.28 12.53
CA ILE A 139 4.04 -4.15 13.22
C ILE A 139 4.71 -4.94 14.34
N GLU A 140 5.84 -5.59 14.08
CA GLU A 140 6.52 -6.42 15.09
C GLU A 140 7.08 -5.57 16.23
N GLN A 141 7.62 -4.37 15.94
CA GLN A 141 8.07 -3.44 16.98
C GLN A 141 6.89 -2.96 17.84
N PHE A 142 5.76 -2.66 17.23
CA PHE A 142 4.54 -2.32 17.95
C PHE A 142 4.08 -3.47 18.86
N LEU A 143 3.99 -4.69 18.33
CA LEU A 143 3.55 -5.85 19.11
C LEU A 143 4.49 -6.15 20.28
N ALA A 144 5.81 -6.01 20.08
CA ALA A 144 6.82 -6.18 21.13
C ALA A 144 6.75 -5.11 22.23
N SER A 145 6.25 -3.90 21.90
CA SER A 145 6.09 -2.81 22.87
C SER A 145 4.86 -2.97 23.78
N ARG A 146 4.03 -4.00 23.55
CA ARG A 146 2.77 -4.19 24.26
C ARG A 146 2.86 -5.33 25.27
N ASP A 147 2.39 -5.05 26.48
CA ASP A 147 2.19 -6.07 27.50
C ASP A 147 0.77 -6.68 27.35
N VAL A 148 0.64 -7.68 26.49
CA VAL A 148 -0.61 -8.39 26.21
C VAL A 148 -0.36 -9.90 26.09
N ALA A 149 -1.39 -10.70 26.38
CA ALA A 149 -1.29 -12.15 26.30
C ALA A 149 -0.86 -12.62 24.89
N PRO A 150 -0.03 -13.69 24.76
CA PRO A 150 0.49 -14.18 23.49
C PRO A 150 -0.61 -14.43 22.44
N LYS A 151 -1.73 -15.01 22.82
CA LYS A 151 -2.88 -15.23 21.94
C LYS A 151 -3.44 -13.92 21.37
N THR A 152 -3.43 -12.84 22.16
CA THR A 152 -3.87 -11.52 21.70
C THR A 152 -2.87 -10.91 20.72
N THR A 153 -1.57 -11.08 20.98
CA THR A 153 -0.49 -10.66 20.08
C THR A 153 -0.62 -11.33 18.72
N ASP A 154 -0.82 -12.65 18.67
CA ASP A 154 -0.98 -13.39 17.41
C ASP A 154 -2.23 -12.96 16.63
N MET A 155 -3.32 -12.71 17.35
CA MET A 155 -4.54 -12.21 16.75
C MET A 155 -4.34 -10.81 16.17
N GLN A 156 -3.68 -9.90 16.89
CA GLN A 156 -3.37 -8.56 16.41
C GLN A 156 -2.40 -8.59 15.23
N ARG A 157 -1.38 -9.48 15.25
CA ARG A 157 -0.47 -9.68 14.11
C ARG A 157 -1.23 -10.04 12.84
N ARG A 158 -2.19 -10.95 12.92
CA ARG A 158 -3.05 -11.31 11.76
C ARG A 158 -3.91 -10.14 11.31
N ASP A 159 -4.57 -9.46 12.24
CA ASP A 159 -5.46 -8.33 11.95
C ASP A 159 -4.69 -7.17 11.29
N LEU A 160 -3.53 -6.82 11.82
CA LEU A 160 -2.65 -5.78 11.28
C LEU A 160 -2.00 -6.20 9.96
N GLY A 161 -1.64 -7.48 9.81
CA GLY A 161 -1.15 -8.01 8.55
C GLY A 161 -2.17 -7.88 7.42
N LEU A 162 -3.45 -8.14 7.69
CA LEU A 162 -4.54 -7.94 6.70
C LEU A 162 -4.73 -6.46 6.37
N PHE A 163 -4.63 -5.58 7.36
CA PHE A 163 -4.71 -4.14 7.15
C PHE A 163 -3.54 -3.63 6.30
N ALA A 164 -2.31 -4.02 6.65
CA ALA A 164 -1.11 -3.64 5.90
C ALA A 164 -1.04 -4.26 4.49
N LYS A 165 -1.62 -5.44 4.29
CA LYS A 165 -1.77 -6.04 2.95
C LYS A 165 -2.74 -5.27 2.07
N LYS A 166 -3.81 -4.70 2.64
CA LYS A 166 -4.77 -3.88 1.90
C LYS A 166 -4.24 -2.48 1.64
N PHE A 167 -3.55 -1.89 2.62
CA PHE A 167 -3.00 -0.55 2.56
C PHE A 167 -1.50 -0.62 2.79
N LEU A 168 -0.74 -0.56 1.71
CA LEU A 168 0.72 -0.70 1.79
C LEU A 168 1.36 0.48 2.52
N TYR A 169 0.92 1.69 2.19
CA TYR A 169 1.39 2.93 2.79
C TYR A 169 0.33 3.60 3.66
N ALA A 170 0.77 4.38 4.65
CA ALA A 170 -0.15 5.09 5.54
C ALA A 170 -1.07 6.07 4.78
N HIS A 171 -0.58 6.75 3.74
CA HIS A 171 -1.39 7.67 2.94
C HIS A 171 -2.43 6.98 2.05
N ASP A 172 -2.26 5.69 1.73
CA ASP A 172 -3.25 4.90 0.98
C ASP A 172 -4.52 4.66 1.79
N ALA A 173 -4.38 4.59 3.12
CA ALA A 173 -5.47 4.33 4.03
C ALA A 173 -6.33 5.59 4.23
N THR A 174 -6.98 6.07 3.18
CA THR A 174 -7.96 7.14 3.32
C THR A 174 -9.24 6.65 3.99
N ARG A 175 -9.97 7.54 4.67
CA ARG A 175 -11.21 7.19 5.36
C ARG A 175 -12.22 6.47 4.47
N LEU A 176 -12.40 6.93 3.23
CA LEU A 176 -13.34 6.33 2.27
C LEU A 176 -12.92 4.91 1.90
N LYS A 177 -11.64 4.71 1.58
CA LYS A 177 -11.09 3.39 1.26
C LYS A 177 -11.18 2.42 2.45
N VAL A 178 -10.99 2.92 3.68
CA VAL A 178 -11.14 2.09 4.89
C VAL A 178 -12.59 1.72 5.13
N ILE A 179 -13.54 2.63 4.94
CA ILE A 179 -14.99 2.34 5.03
C ILE A 179 -15.38 1.27 4.01
N ASP A 180 -14.93 1.41 2.77
CA ASP A 180 -15.18 0.43 1.71
C ASP A 180 -14.59 -0.93 2.04
N TRP A 181 -13.33 -0.99 2.42
CA TRP A 181 -12.68 -2.25 2.84
C TRP A 181 -13.42 -2.95 3.97
N VAL A 182 -13.80 -2.20 5.01
CA VAL A 182 -14.47 -2.77 6.20
C VAL A 182 -15.86 -3.26 5.90
N ASN A 183 -16.64 -2.54 5.08
CA ASN A 183 -18.04 -2.85 4.86
C ASN A 183 -18.27 -3.74 3.64
N VAL A 184 -17.54 -3.52 2.56
CA VAL A 184 -17.64 -4.31 1.34
C VAL A 184 -16.73 -5.53 1.45
N THR A 185 -15.40 -5.36 1.50
CA THR A 185 -14.47 -6.49 1.45
C THR A 185 -14.62 -7.41 2.67
N LEU A 186 -14.47 -6.87 3.88
CA LEU A 186 -14.56 -7.70 5.09
C LEU A 186 -16.01 -8.08 5.43
N GLY A 187 -16.97 -7.21 5.15
CA GLY A 187 -18.37 -7.40 5.50
C GLY A 187 -19.15 -8.22 4.49
N ALA A 188 -19.27 -7.75 3.25
CA ALA A 188 -20.10 -8.37 2.24
C ALA A 188 -19.40 -9.57 1.57
N GLU A 189 -18.14 -9.42 1.14
CA GLU A 189 -17.41 -10.45 0.39
C GLU A 189 -16.91 -11.58 1.31
N GLN A 190 -16.24 -11.24 2.43
CA GLN A 190 -15.70 -12.22 3.37
C GLN A 190 -16.66 -12.63 4.48
N ASN A 191 -17.82 -12.02 4.55
CA ASN A 191 -18.89 -12.30 5.53
C ASN A 191 -18.41 -12.28 7.00
N LEU A 192 -17.46 -11.40 7.34
CA LEU A 192 -16.95 -11.27 8.69
C LEU A 192 -17.97 -10.58 9.61
N SER A 193 -18.13 -11.12 10.82
CA SER A 193 -19.03 -10.55 11.82
C SER A 193 -18.64 -9.11 12.17
N LEU A 194 -19.63 -8.30 12.57
CA LEU A 194 -19.37 -6.93 13.02
C LEU A 194 -18.40 -6.88 14.22
N GLY A 195 -18.43 -7.90 15.10
CA GLY A 195 -17.51 -8.05 16.22
C GLY A 195 -16.07 -8.24 15.75
N THR A 196 -15.83 -9.10 14.76
CA THR A 196 -14.50 -9.33 14.15
C THR A 196 -13.97 -8.06 13.50
N ARG A 197 -14.78 -7.41 12.66
CA ARG A 197 -14.40 -6.14 12.02
C ARG A 197 -14.08 -5.04 13.03
N SER A 198 -14.86 -4.95 14.12
CA SER A 198 -14.64 -3.99 15.20
C SER A 198 -13.31 -4.23 15.91
N ARG A 199 -12.95 -5.51 16.15
CA ARG A 199 -11.68 -5.88 16.73
C ARG A 199 -10.50 -5.49 15.82
N MET A 200 -10.59 -5.79 14.51
CA MET A 200 -9.56 -5.45 13.52
C MET A 200 -9.33 -3.93 13.46
N ILE A 201 -10.40 -3.14 13.39
CA ILE A 201 -10.31 -1.68 13.39
C ILE A 201 -9.77 -1.13 14.70
N SER A 202 -10.08 -1.76 15.84
CA SER A 202 -9.52 -1.36 17.13
C SER A 202 -8.01 -1.62 17.18
N ALA A 203 -7.55 -2.76 16.68
CA ALA A 203 -6.11 -3.06 16.58
C ALA A 203 -5.40 -2.07 15.66
N ALA A 204 -5.96 -1.80 14.49
CA ALA A 204 -5.40 -0.83 13.53
C ALA A 204 -5.34 0.60 14.11
N ARG A 205 -6.36 1.01 14.89
CA ARG A 205 -6.38 2.32 15.56
C ARG A 205 -5.24 2.48 16.56
N VAL A 206 -5.07 1.49 17.45
CA VAL A 206 -3.98 1.53 18.44
C VAL A 206 -2.61 1.49 17.75
N TYR A 207 -2.50 0.77 16.65
CA TYR A 207 -1.28 0.76 15.85
C TYR A 207 -1.03 2.12 15.17
N TRP A 208 -2.05 2.78 14.65
CA TRP A 208 -1.93 4.12 14.08
C TRP A 208 -1.46 5.14 15.13
N ASP A 209 -2.05 5.11 16.33
CA ASP A 209 -1.63 5.94 17.45
C ASP A 209 -0.15 5.69 17.84
N TYR A 210 0.31 4.44 17.73
CA TYR A 210 1.73 4.11 17.93
C TYR A 210 2.61 4.73 16.84
N LEU A 211 2.21 4.69 15.58
CA LEU A 211 2.96 5.32 14.48
C LEU A 211 3.03 6.84 14.65
N GLU A 212 1.95 7.49 15.04
CA GLU A 212 1.94 8.92 15.33
C GLU A 212 2.92 9.27 16.45
N LYS A 213 2.86 8.56 17.58
CA LYS A 213 3.65 8.87 18.78
C LYS A 213 5.12 8.49 18.68
N ASN A 214 5.42 7.35 18.05
CA ASN A 214 6.77 6.76 18.12
C ASN A 214 7.52 6.81 16.79
N LYS A 215 6.83 7.07 15.68
CA LYS A 215 7.42 7.07 14.33
C LYS A 215 7.24 8.40 13.61
N GLY A 216 6.55 9.37 14.24
CA GLY A 216 6.37 10.70 13.68
C GLY A 216 5.39 10.75 12.50
N LEU A 217 4.45 9.80 12.41
CA LEU A 217 3.39 9.87 11.41
C LEU A 217 2.52 11.11 11.63
N THR A 218 2.46 12.00 10.65
CA THR A 218 1.70 13.26 10.74
C THR A 218 0.29 13.16 10.13
N LEU A 219 -0.02 12.04 9.48
CA LEU A 219 -1.31 11.84 8.84
C LEU A 219 -2.41 11.54 9.87
N PRO A 220 -3.57 12.23 9.81
CA PRO A 220 -4.67 11.97 10.73
C PRO A 220 -5.21 10.55 10.57
N SER A 221 -5.60 9.93 11.69
CA SER A 221 -6.13 8.56 11.69
C SER A 221 -7.41 8.44 10.85
N PRO A 222 -7.42 7.59 9.80
CA PRO A 222 -8.58 7.37 8.95
C PRO A 222 -9.62 6.42 9.58
N LEU A 223 -9.32 5.88 10.75
CA LEU A 223 -10.02 4.75 11.37
C LEU A 223 -11.19 5.18 12.28
N HIS A 224 -11.50 6.49 12.34
CA HIS A 224 -12.55 6.99 13.20
C HIS A 224 -13.93 6.79 12.56
N LYS A 225 -14.88 6.17 13.29
CA LYS A 225 -16.28 5.95 12.87
C LYS A 225 -16.43 5.29 11.48
N VAL A 226 -15.62 4.29 11.18
CA VAL A 226 -15.64 3.56 9.89
C VAL A 226 -16.59 2.35 9.91
N LEU A 227 -17.00 1.90 11.08
CA LEU A 227 -17.93 0.79 11.24
C LEU A 227 -19.40 1.27 11.20
N PRO A 228 -20.31 0.46 10.69
CA PRO A 228 -21.74 0.74 10.80
C PRO A 228 -22.15 0.78 12.28
N PRO A 229 -23.23 1.48 12.62
CA PRO A 229 -23.74 1.53 13.98
C PRO A 229 -24.07 0.12 14.46
N LYS A 230 -23.75 -0.16 15.73
CA LYS A 230 -24.11 -1.46 16.32
C LYS A 230 -25.64 -1.60 16.31
N PRO A 231 -26.15 -2.78 15.96
CA PRO A 231 -27.59 -3.03 16.08
C PRO A 231 -28.04 -2.77 17.53
N LYS A 232 -29.18 -2.15 17.69
CA LYS A 232 -29.75 -1.91 19.03
C LYS A 232 -29.77 -3.23 19.78
N LYS A 233 -29.30 -3.22 21.03
CA LYS A 233 -29.40 -4.41 21.90
C LYS A 233 -30.86 -4.83 21.96
N LYS A 234 -31.13 -6.09 21.67
CA LYS A 234 -32.49 -6.66 21.85
C LYS A 234 -32.85 -6.51 23.32
N THR A 235 -34.06 -6.01 23.58
CA THR A 235 -34.58 -5.95 24.94
C THR A 235 -34.78 -7.37 25.48
N LYS A 236 -34.77 -7.54 26.82
CA LYS A 236 -34.98 -8.85 27.48
C LYS A 236 -36.22 -9.56 26.93
N ILE A 237 -37.30 -8.82 26.72
CA ILE A 237 -38.56 -9.28 26.14
C ILE A 237 -38.36 -9.83 24.71
N MET A 238 -37.56 -9.15 23.85
CA MET A 238 -37.30 -9.64 22.50
C MET A 238 -36.40 -10.89 22.48
N ILE A 239 -35.51 -11.03 23.46
CA ILE A 239 -34.67 -12.22 23.61
C ILE A 239 -35.54 -13.41 24.09
N GLU A 240 -36.39 -13.20 25.05
CA GLU A 240 -37.33 -14.23 25.54
C GLU A 240 -38.33 -14.67 24.47
N ALA A 241 -38.87 -13.74 23.68
CA ALA A 241 -39.75 -14.05 22.56
C ALA A 241 -39.04 -14.85 21.44
N GLN A 242 -37.73 -14.77 21.31
CA GLN A 242 -36.96 -15.54 20.34
C GLN A 242 -36.45 -16.89 20.88
N ARG A 243 -36.50 -17.12 22.19
CA ARG A 243 -36.19 -18.41 22.80
C ARG A 243 -37.36 -19.35 22.52
N LYS A 244 -37.27 -20.16 21.48
CA LYS A 244 -38.20 -21.26 21.28
C LYS A 244 -37.98 -22.26 22.42
N ALA A 245 -39.03 -22.47 23.24
CA ALA A 245 -38.99 -23.54 24.20
C ALA A 245 -38.77 -24.87 23.43
N PHE A 246 -37.90 -25.70 23.95
CA PHE A 246 -37.62 -27.02 23.37
C PHE A 246 -38.89 -27.83 23.52
N ARG A 247 -39.52 -28.22 22.41
CA ARG A 247 -40.75 -28.97 22.44
C ARG A 247 -40.46 -30.47 22.56
N VAL A 248 -41.32 -31.23 23.15
CA VAL A 248 -41.21 -32.70 23.26
C VAL A 248 -40.97 -33.34 21.88
N THR A 249 -41.57 -32.80 20.84
CA THR A 249 -41.35 -33.23 19.44
C THR A 249 -39.92 -33.00 18.95
N ASP A 250 -39.24 -31.96 19.41
CA ASP A 250 -37.83 -31.68 19.04
C ASP A 250 -36.88 -32.63 19.77
N TYR A 251 -37.24 -33.04 20.99
CA TYR A 251 -36.53 -34.07 21.74
C TYR A 251 -36.64 -35.46 21.05
N HIS A 252 -37.79 -35.85 20.59
CA HIS A 252 -37.97 -37.09 19.85
C HIS A 252 -37.22 -37.10 18.52
N LYS A 253 -37.13 -35.98 17.82
CA LYS A 253 -36.29 -35.84 16.60
C LYS A 253 -34.81 -35.99 16.89
N LEU A 254 -34.32 -35.42 18.00
CA LEU A 254 -32.93 -35.58 18.41
C LEU A 254 -32.63 -37.05 18.77
N LEU A 255 -33.46 -37.73 19.51
CA LEU A 255 -33.28 -39.15 19.82
C LEU A 255 -33.29 -40.02 18.55
N ALA A 256 -34.18 -39.74 17.61
CA ALA A 256 -34.23 -40.48 16.34
C ALA A 256 -33.01 -40.20 15.43
N SER A 257 -32.28 -39.09 15.59
CA SER A 257 -31.07 -38.80 14.86
C SER A 257 -29.81 -39.37 15.50
N CYS A 258 -29.87 -39.91 16.70
CA CYS A 258 -28.81 -40.55 17.46
C CYS A 258 -28.90 -42.09 17.44
N ALA A 259 -29.91 -42.67 16.86
CA ALA A 259 -30.08 -44.09 16.64
C ALA A 259 -29.68 -44.48 15.21
#